data_45a6c5ccead6cab6acb5c5ee77fd5a15
#
_entry.id   45a6c5ccead6cab6acb5c5ee77fd5a15
#
_cell.length_a   1.000
_cell.length_b   1.000
_cell.length_c   1.000
_cell.angle_alpha   90.00
_cell.angle_beta   90.00
_cell.angle_gamma   90.00
#
_symmetry.space_group_name_H-M   'P 1'
#
loop_
_entity.id
_entity.type
_entity.pdbx_description
1 polymer ?
#
loop_
_entity_poly.entity_id
_entity_poly.type
_entity_poly.pdbx_seq_one_letter_code
_entity_poly.pdbx_strand_id
1 'polypeptide(L)'
;GKEWKVKLDGYNFLPYFTGKEKKSPRDAYFYFGQQGDLNAVRYRDWKIHFAIVQGNIATGVREQPNWPLIINLKADPYEMMWKHGEMGYLRWYADNLWLFVPAQDVIKGFFADYDKYPNQSGSSLSAA
;
A
#
# COMPACT_ATOMS: atom_id res chain seq x y z
N GLY A 1 21.09 -13.98 -26.51
CA GLY A 1 19.92 -14.04 -25.64
C GLY A 1 19.21 -12.69 -25.64
N LYS A 2 17.91 -12.67 -25.32
CA LYS A 2 17.18 -11.41 -25.14
C LYS A 2 17.45 -10.89 -23.75
N GLU A 3 17.88 -9.64 -23.63
CA GLU A 3 17.98 -8.93 -22.36
C GLU A 3 16.68 -8.15 -22.12
N TRP A 4 16.13 -8.30 -20.94
CA TRP A 4 14.92 -7.58 -20.54
C TRP A 4 15.30 -6.51 -19.51
N LYS A 5 14.96 -5.26 -19.78
CA LYS A 5 15.10 -4.18 -18.82
C LYS A 5 13.93 -4.25 -17.85
N VAL A 6 14.13 -4.94 -16.72
CA VAL A 6 13.10 -5.11 -15.69
C VAL A 6 13.67 -4.76 -14.32
N LYS A 7 12.82 -4.28 -13.43
CA LYS A 7 13.08 -4.16 -11.99
C LYS A 7 12.27 -5.25 -11.28
N LEU A 8 12.94 -6.09 -10.53
CA LEU A 8 12.27 -7.11 -9.71
C LEU A 8 11.87 -6.49 -8.36
N ASP A 9 10.63 -6.70 -7.94
CA ASP A 9 10.11 -6.25 -6.64
C ASP A 9 10.49 -7.17 -5.48
N GLY A 10 11.17 -8.26 -5.77
CA GLY A 10 11.66 -9.20 -4.78
C GLY A 10 12.88 -8.68 -4.02
N TYR A 11 12.98 -9.07 -2.75
CA TYR A 11 14.12 -8.78 -1.88
C TYR A 11 14.73 -10.09 -1.39
N ASN A 12 16.06 -10.10 -1.21
CA ASN A 12 16.71 -11.23 -0.57
C ASN A 12 16.50 -11.18 0.96
N PHE A 13 15.57 -11.97 1.47
CA PHE A 13 15.29 -12.09 2.90
C PHE A 13 16.19 -13.06 3.66
N LEU A 14 17.05 -13.83 2.99
CA LEU A 14 17.86 -14.84 3.63
C LEU A 14 18.76 -14.29 4.76
N PRO A 15 19.46 -13.15 4.59
CA PRO A 15 20.25 -12.57 5.70
C PRO A 15 19.41 -12.20 6.92
N TYR A 16 18.19 -11.70 6.70
CA TYR A 16 17.26 -11.36 7.76
C TYR A 16 16.74 -12.61 8.49
N PHE A 17 16.31 -13.63 7.77
CA PHE A 17 15.80 -14.87 8.36
C PHE A 17 16.88 -15.69 9.08
N THR A 18 18.14 -15.57 8.67
CA THR A 18 19.27 -16.24 9.33
C THR A 18 19.86 -15.42 10.48
N GLY A 19 19.30 -14.25 10.80
CA GLY A 19 19.76 -13.39 11.87
C GLY A 19 21.07 -12.63 11.58
N LYS A 20 21.58 -12.69 10.35
CA LYS A 20 22.76 -11.94 9.92
C LYS A 20 22.47 -10.45 9.83
N GLU A 21 21.23 -10.10 9.47
CA GLU A 21 20.73 -8.73 9.44
C GLU A 21 19.55 -8.55 10.39
N LYS A 22 19.58 -7.43 11.15
CA LYS A 22 18.53 -7.12 12.13
C LYS A 22 17.30 -6.43 11.51
N LYS A 23 17.49 -5.79 10.37
CA LYS A 23 16.41 -5.08 9.65
C LYS A 23 15.89 -5.90 8.49
N SER A 24 14.57 -5.90 8.34
CA SER A 24 13.95 -6.40 7.11
C SER A 24 14.44 -5.59 5.90
N PRO A 25 14.75 -6.22 4.77
CA PRO A 25 15.12 -5.52 3.54
C PRO A 25 13.94 -4.76 2.92
N ARG A 26 12.70 -5.06 3.37
CA ARG A 26 11.50 -4.35 2.95
C ARG A 26 10.84 -3.70 4.16
N ASP A 27 10.58 -2.41 4.08
CA ASP A 27 9.84 -1.64 5.08
C ASP A 27 8.55 -1.01 4.55
N ALA A 28 8.34 -1.07 3.24
CA ALA A 28 7.13 -0.60 2.58
C ALA A 28 6.52 -1.66 1.66
N TYR A 29 5.20 -1.63 1.50
CA TYR A 29 4.45 -2.46 0.58
C TYR A 29 3.33 -1.66 -0.08
N PHE A 30 3.19 -1.79 -1.41
CA PHE A 30 2.20 -1.08 -2.21
C PHE A 30 1.11 -2.04 -2.67
N TYR A 31 -0.14 -1.65 -2.46
CA TYR A 31 -1.31 -2.43 -2.85
C TYR A 31 -1.94 -1.80 -4.07
N PHE A 32 -1.95 -2.51 -5.17
CA PHE A 32 -2.55 -2.05 -6.41
C PHE A 32 -3.89 -2.70 -6.65
N GLY A 33 -4.80 -1.96 -7.26
CA GLY A 33 -6.03 -2.47 -7.80
C GLY A 33 -5.81 -3.21 -9.12
N GLN A 34 -6.89 -3.80 -9.64
CA GLN A 34 -6.86 -4.59 -10.87
C GLN A 34 -6.44 -3.76 -12.10
N GLN A 35 -6.68 -2.45 -12.08
CA GLN A 35 -6.33 -1.54 -13.18
C GLN A 35 -4.97 -0.84 -12.98
N GLY A 36 -4.19 -1.27 -11.97
CA GLY A 36 -2.92 -0.65 -11.65
C GLY A 36 -3.00 0.60 -10.76
N ASP A 37 -4.19 0.95 -10.27
CA ASP A 37 -4.37 2.05 -9.34
C ASP A 37 -3.76 1.73 -7.97
N LEU A 38 -3.10 2.69 -7.36
CA LEU A 38 -2.62 2.56 -5.99
C LEU A 38 -3.79 2.62 -5.00
N ASN A 39 -4.12 1.50 -4.37
CA ASN A 39 -5.19 1.42 -3.39
C ASN A 39 -4.71 1.72 -1.97
N ALA A 40 -3.53 1.25 -1.60
CA ALA A 40 -2.97 1.50 -0.28
C ALA A 40 -1.44 1.42 -0.29
N VAL A 41 -0.82 2.02 0.71
CA VAL A 41 0.58 1.83 1.04
C VAL A 41 0.70 1.40 2.50
N ARG A 42 1.50 0.37 2.75
CA ARG A 42 1.95 -0.01 4.07
C ARG A 42 3.38 0.47 4.26
N TYR A 43 3.64 1.15 5.35
CA TYR A 43 4.96 1.53 5.80
C TYR A 43 5.13 1.10 7.26
N ARG A 44 5.95 0.10 7.49
CA ARG A 44 6.13 -0.53 8.82
C ARG A 44 4.79 -1.02 9.39
N ASP A 45 4.37 -0.43 10.52
CA ASP A 45 3.14 -0.78 11.24
C ASP A 45 1.92 0.02 10.77
N TRP A 46 2.11 0.94 9.85
CA TRP A 46 1.08 1.85 9.36
C TRP A 46 0.63 1.47 7.96
N LYS A 47 -0.67 1.59 7.73
CA LYS A 47 -1.27 1.40 6.42
C LYS A 47 -2.16 2.59 6.11
N ILE A 48 -2.00 3.13 4.91
CA ILE A 48 -2.77 4.27 4.42
C ILE A 48 -3.53 3.79 3.20
N HIS A 49 -4.86 3.90 3.24
CA HIS A 49 -5.74 3.52 2.15
C HIS A 49 -6.19 4.76 1.37
N PHE A 50 -5.95 4.76 0.07
CA PHE A 50 -6.45 5.72 -0.90
C PHE A 50 -7.76 5.27 -1.52
N ALA A 51 -7.99 3.97 -1.52
CA ALA A 51 -9.23 3.35 -1.94
C ALA A 51 -9.52 2.09 -1.11
N ILE A 52 -10.81 1.77 -1.00
CA ILE A 52 -11.30 0.63 -0.26
C ILE A 52 -12.18 -0.19 -1.20
N VAL A 53 -12.08 -1.50 -1.12
CA VAL A 53 -13.02 -2.41 -1.78
C VAL A 53 -13.81 -3.12 -0.68
N GLN A 54 -15.10 -2.79 -0.59
CA GLN A 54 -16.00 -3.46 0.36
C GLN A 54 -16.67 -4.65 -0.30
N GLY A 55 -16.79 -5.74 0.44
CA GLY A 55 -17.38 -6.99 -0.06
C GLY A 55 -16.33 -7.99 -0.52
N ASN A 56 -16.68 -8.81 -1.50
CA ASN A 56 -15.77 -9.79 -2.05
C ASN A 56 -15.03 -9.25 -3.29
N ILE A 57 -13.96 -9.92 -3.68
CA ILE A 57 -13.08 -9.49 -4.77
C ILE A 57 -13.79 -9.44 -6.13
N ALA A 58 -14.87 -10.21 -6.33
CA ALA A 58 -15.56 -10.30 -7.61
C ALA A 58 -16.65 -9.23 -7.77
N THR A 59 -17.35 -8.88 -6.70
CA THR A 59 -18.51 -7.97 -6.73
C THR A 59 -18.35 -6.73 -5.85
N GLY A 60 -17.21 -6.58 -5.21
CA GLY A 60 -16.93 -5.44 -4.35
C GLY A 60 -16.81 -4.14 -5.13
N VAL A 61 -17.39 -3.08 -4.60
CA VAL A 61 -17.29 -1.73 -5.17
C VAL A 61 -16.05 -1.05 -4.62
N ARG A 62 -15.25 -0.45 -5.51
CA ARG A 62 -14.12 0.37 -5.15
C ARG A 62 -14.59 1.78 -4.80
N GLU A 63 -14.35 2.19 -3.59
CA GLU A 63 -14.68 3.50 -3.06
C GLU A 63 -13.42 4.30 -2.75
N GLN A 64 -13.44 5.59 -3.04
CA GLN A 64 -12.37 6.51 -2.64
C GLN A 64 -12.89 7.38 -1.48
N PRO A 65 -12.30 7.26 -0.29
CA PRO A 65 -12.61 8.19 0.79
C PRO A 65 -12.13 9.60 0.43
N ASN A 66 -12.82 10.64 0.93
CA ASN A 66 -12.42 12.04 0.71
C ASN A 66 -11.00 12.33 1.22
N TRP A 67 -10.60 11.65 2.28
CA TRP A 67 -9.24 11.67 2.82
C TRP A 67 -8.76 10.24 2.96
N PRO A 68 -7.48 9.95 2.67
CA PRO A 68 -6.96 8.59 2.83
C PRO A 68 -7.12 8.12 4.27
N LEU A 69 -7.51 6.85 4.48
CA LEU A 69 -7.61 6.29 5.82
C LEU A 69 -6.24 5.92 6.37
N ILE A 70 -6.03 6.17 7.65
CA ILE A 70 -4.84 5.77 8.38
C ILE A 70 -5.19 4.61 9.31
N ILE A 71 -4.39 3.56 9.30
CA ILE A 71 -4.56 2.39 10.16
C ILE A 71 -3.23 2.04 10.81
N ASN A 72 -3.24 1.78 12.10
CA ASN A 72 -2.11 1.18 12.80
C ASN A 72 -2.34 -0.33 12.91
N LEU A 73 -1.62 -1.12 12.13
CA LEU A 73 -1.81 -2.56 12.03
C LEU A 73 -1.48 -3.34 13.32
N LYS A 74 -0.73 -2.73 14.26
CA LYS A 74 -0.52 -3.34 15.58
C LYS A 74 -1.70 -3.13 16.52
N ALA A 75 -2.31 -1.94 16.47
CA ALA A 75 -3.47 -1.62 17.30
C ALA A 75 -4.76 -2.17 16.70
N ASP A 76 -4.86 -2.20 15.38
CA ASP A 76 -6.03 -2.65 14.62
C ASP A 76 -5.61 -3.63 13.51
N PRO A 77 -5.26 -4.87 13.85
CA PRO A 77 -4.81 -5.87 12.87
C PRO A 77 -5.91 -6.31 11.90
N TYR A 78 -7.16 -6.10 12.24
CA TYR A 78 -8.32 -6.42 11.39
C TYR A 78 -8.81 -5.24 10.55
N GLU A 79 -8.18 -4.07 10.69
CA GLU A 79 -8.49 -2.86 9.93
C GLU A 79 -9.96 -2.43 10.05
N MET A 80 -10.53 -2.54 11.26
CA MET A 80 -11.94 -2.30 11.50
C MET A 80 -12.23 -0.98 12.22
N MET A 81 -11.21 -0.33 12.79
CA MET A 81 -11.38 0.86 13.63
C MET A 81 -11.99 2.04 12.87
N TRP A 82 -11.63 2.23 11.60
CA TRP A 82 -12.21 3.27 10.75
C TRP A 82 -13.71 3.10 10.53
N LYS A 83 -14.21 1.86 10.60
CA LYS A 83 -15.60 1.49 10.35
C LYS A 83 -16.46 1.53 11.63
N HIS A 84 -15.87 1.16 12.75
CA HIS A 84 -16.59 0.98 14.02
C HIS A 84 -16.13 1.92 15.13
N GLY A 85 -15.05 2.67 14.92
CA GLY A 85 -14.46 3.54 15.95
C GLY A 85 -15.14 4.90 16.11
N GLU A 86 -16.04 5.26 15.18
CA GLU A 86 -16.82 6.51 15.22
C GLU A 86 -15.96 7.76 15.58
N MET A 87 -16.39 8.52 16.58
CA MET A 87 -15.68 9.72 17.04
C MET A 87 -14.30 9.42 17.65
N GLY A 88 -14.11 8.22 18.21
CA GLY A 88 -12.82 7.76 18.72
C GLY A 88 -11.79 7.63 17.60
N TYR A 89 -12.19 7.04 16.48
CA TYR A 89 -11.31 6.95 15.30
C TYR A 89 -11.04 8.35 14.72
N LEU A 90 -12.03 9.21 14.60
CA LEU A 90 -11.86 10.54 14.02
C LEU A 90 -10.87 11.40 14.83
N ARG A 91 -10.94 11.35 16.15
CA ARG A 91 -9.97 12.03 17.00
C ARG A 91 -8.57 11.47 16.85
N TRP A 92 -8.44 10.16 16.96
CA TRP A 92 -7.16 9.46 16.75
C TRP A 92 -6.57 9.74 15.35
N TYR A 93 -7.42 9.76 14.32
CA TYR A 93 -7.04 10.09 12.95
C TYR A 93 -6.44 11.49 12.86
N ALA A 94 -7.09 12.49 13.47
CA ALA A 94 -6.60 13.87 13.49
C ALA A 94 -5.22 13.98 14.15
N ASP A 95 -5.00 13.25 15.24
CA ASP A 95 -3.71 13.22 15.94
C ASP A 95 -2.59 12.55 15.12
N ASN A 96 -2.94 11.79 14.06
CA ASN A 96 -2.01 11.04 13.23
C ASN A 96 -1.87 11.55 11.79
N LEU A 97 -2.42 12.72 11.46
CA LEU A 97 -2.32 13.32 10.11
C LEU A 97 -0.87 13.56 9.64
N TRP A 98 0.08 13.70 10.56
CA TRP A 98 1.50 13.83 10.27
C TRP A 98 2.07 12.67 9.45
N LEU A 99 1.42 11.49 9.50
CA LEU A 99 1.82 10.30 8.73
C LEU A 99 1.73 10.48 7.22
N PHE A 100 0.94 11.43 6.74
CA PHE A 100 0.86 11.70 5.30
C PHE A 100 2.18 12.20 4.71
N VAL A 101 3.00 12.89 5.50
CA VAL A 101 4.30 13.40 5.03
C VAL A 101 5.26 12.25 4.69
N PRO A 102 5.63 11.37 5.64
CA PRO A 102 6.51 10.24 5.33
C PRO A 102 5.89 9.26 4.31
N ALA A 103 4.56 9.11 4.28
CA ALA A 103 3.90 8.30 3.27
C ALA A 103 4.08 8.85 1.86
N GLN A 104 3.97 10.17 1.69
CA GLN A 104 4.24 10.81 0.40
C GLN A 104 5.68 10.58 -0.07
N ASP A 105 6.66 10.64 0.83
CA ASP A 105 8.05 10.40 0.47
C ASP A 105 8.29 8.96 0.02
N VAL A 106 7.69 7.99 0.70
CA VAL A 106 7.72 6.58 0.31
C VAL A 106 7.09 6.37 -1.07
N ILE A 107 5.94 7.00 -1.32
CA ILE A 107 5.22 6.91 -2.60
C ILE A 107 6.01 7.57 -3.72
N LYS A 108 6.55 8.77 -3.50
CA LYS A 108 7.40 9.47 -4.48
C LYS A 108 8.63 8.64 -4.85
N GLY A 109 9.28 8.03 -3.84
CA GLY A 109 10.43 7.13 -4.05
C GLY A 109 10.07 5.94 -4.94
N PHE A 110 8.88 5.36 -4.75
CA PHE A 110 8.40 4.27 -5.58
C PHE A 110 8.11 4.71 -7.02
N PHE A 111 7.36 5.80 -7.20
CA PHE A 111 7.01 6.29 -8.53
C PHE A 111 8.18 6.88 -9.31
N ALA A 112 9.25 7.30 -8.67
CA ALA A 112 10.47 7.75 -9.36
C ALA A 112 11.10 6.70 -10.28
N ASP A 113 10.78 5.42 -10.06
CA ASP A 113 11.23 4.32 -10.92
C ASP A 113 10.29 4.04 -12.11
N TYR A 114 9.07 4.58 -12.11
CA TYR A 114 8.09 4.32 -13.19
C TYR A 114 8.54 4.84 -14.56
N ASP A 115 9.25 5.95 -14.58
CA ASP A 115 9.81 6.51 -15.83
C ASP A 115 10.84 5.57 -16.46
N LYS A 116 11.56 4.83 -15.61
CA LYS A 116 12.59 3.88 -16.06
C LYS A 116 12.01 2.51 -16.40
N TYR A 117 10.95 2.10 -15.69
CA TYR A 117 10.32 0.79 -15.76
C TYR A 117 8.79 0.97 -15.84
N PRO A 118 8.28 1.45 -16.99
CA PRO A 118 6.85 1.71 -17.13
C PRO A 118 6.04 0.43 -16.95
N ASN A 119 4.87 0.58 -16.34
CA ASN A 119 3.95 -0.52 -16.14
C ASN A 119 3.52 -1.12 -17.49
N GLN A 120 3.57 -2.43 -17.60
CA GLN A 120 3.01 -3.11 -18.77
C GLN A 120 1.51 -3.29 -18.54
N SER A 121 0.70 -2.70 -19.40
CA SER A 121 -0.74 -2.91 -19.36
C SER A 121 -1.05 -4.37 -19.65
N GLY A 122 -1.58 -5.08 -18.65
CA GLY A 122 -2.15 -6.42 -18.86
C GLY A 122 -3.48 -6.36 -19.57
N SER A 123 -3.95 -7.48 -20.09
CA SER A 123 -5.31 -7.61 -20.58
C SER A 123 -6.28 -7.38 -19.43
N SER A 124 -7.12 -6.35 -19.53
CA SER A 124 -8.20 -6.08 -18.57
C SER A 124 -9.46 -6.83 -19.00
N LEU A 125 -10.17 -7.42 -18.02
CA LEU A 125 -11.51 -7.96 -18.23
C LEU A 125 -12.59 -6.86 -18.16
N SER A 126 -12.22 -5.62 -17.80
CA SER A 126 -13.15 -4.50 -17.88
C SER A 126 -13.42 -4.19 -19.34
N ALA A 127 -14.69 -4.23 -19.72
CA ALA A 127 -15.12 -3.68 -20.99
C ALA A 127 -14.76 -2.18 -21.02
N ALA A 128 -14.01 -1.80 -22.04
CA ALA A 128 -13.66 -0.41 -22.29
C ALA A 128 -14.93 0.42 -22.59
#